data_941da21689087f969eefea421c57a147
#
_entry.id   941da21689087f969eefea421c57a147
#
_cell.length_a   1.000
_cell.length_b   1.000
_cell.length_c   1.000
_cell.angle_alpha   90.00
_cell.angle_beta   90.00
_cell.angle_gamma   90.00
#
_symmetry.space_group_name_H-M   'P 1'
#
loop_
_entity.id
_entity.type
_entity.pdbx_description
1 polymer ?
#
loop_
_entity_poly.entity_id
_entity_poly.type
_entity_poly.pdbx_seq_one_letter_code
_entity_poly.pdbx_strand_id
1 'polypeptide(L)'
;MKKNPEQKFRRLVAGVDECIPLLDGSEVVGINFDNAATTPPFKSVLKELNDFAPWYSSIHRGTGYKSILSSDLFENGRKLIKKFVGADCDDIVIYTKNTTEAINIVANALRYQAEGKIVLSTDMEHLANDLPWRSSFAMDYVRINHEGKLDLNDLEYKLKGYQGNVRLVAVTGASNVTGYINSIPQISYLVHRYGAELLIDGAQLVPHREIHMKEEGIDYLAFSAHKMYAPFGSGALIGKPEIFTHCQPNTKGGGAVTLVTHDFVDWDKPPYKEEAGTPNVMGVAALLAAIHCLQKLDMEEVHEYEQDLITYIIKGLRKIKGIGLYGCPRECKDKVSIIAFTLPEIEHRLIAKILSYEGGIAVRSGLFCAHP
;
A
#
# COMPACT_ATOMS: atom_id res chain seq x y z
N MET A 1 -27.24 -23.30 -2.18
CA MET A 1 -26.69 -23.07 -0.82
C MET A 1 -25.57 -22.03 -0.96
N LYS A 2 -25.74 -20.81 -0.45
CA LYS A 2 -24.64 -19.84 -0.36
C LYS A 2 -23.58 -20.47 0.55
N LYS A 3 -22.36 -20.69 0.04
CA LYS A 3 -21.23 -21.18 0.87
C LYS A 3 -21.01 -20.15 1.96
N ASN A 4 -20.78 -20.60 3.19
CA ASN A 4 -20.46 -19.73 4.32
C ASN A 4 -19.26 -18.84 3.91
N PRO A 5 -19.36 -17.49 3.95
CA PRO A 5 -18.28 -16.57 3.54
C PRO A 5 -16.97 -16.86 4.27
N GLU A 6 -17.02 -17.20 5.56
CA GLU A 6 -15.86 -17.59 6.35
C GLU A 6 -15.08 -18.74 5.71
N GLN A 7 -15.75 -19.81 5.29
CA GLN A 7 -15.11 -20.93 4.61
C GLN A 7 -14.60 -20.56 3.22
N LYS A 8 -15.25 -19.61 2.53
CA LYS A 8 -14.84 -19.15 1.19
C LYS A 8 -13.47 -18.46 1.27
N PHE A 9 -13.31 -17.45 2.13
CA PHE A 9 -12.09 -16.64 2.21
C PHE A 9 -10.96 -17.36 2.93
N ARG A 10 -11.22 -18.05 4.05
CA ARG A 10 -10.23 -18.80 4.82
C ARG A 10 -9.45 -19.82 3.97
N ARG A 11 -10.10 -20.49 3.01
CA ARG A 11 -9.48 -21.47 2.13
C ARG A 11 -8.43 -20.91 1.18
N LEU A 12 -8.48 -19.62 0.89
CA LEU A 12 -7.58 -18.98 -0.07
C LEU A 12 -6.20 -18.70 0.55
N VAL A 13 -6.14 -18.52 1.87
CA VAL A 13 -4.95 -18.06 2.58
C VAL A 13 -4.17 -19.25 3.15
N ALA A 14 -2.84 -19.19 3.05
CA ALA A 14 -1.96 -20.20 3.63
C ALA A 14 -1.75 -19.96 5.14
N GLY A 15 -1.53 -21.04 5.91
CA GLY A 15 -1.13 -20.97 7.31
C GLY A 15 -2.22 -20.55 8.31
N VAL A 16 -3.48 -20.50 7.90
CA VAL A 16 -4.59 -20.05 8.79
C VAL A 16 -5.09 -21.13 9.77
N ASP A 17 -4.67 -22.37 9.57
CA ASP A 17 -5.06 -23.52 10.41
C ASP A 17 -3.87 -24.10 11.19
N GLU A 18 -2.72 -23.40 11.21
CA GLU A 18 -1.52 -23.86 11.91
C GLU A 18 -1.68 -23.73 13.43
N CYS A 19 -1.31 -24.79 14.16
CA CYS A 19 -1.26 -24.77 15.61
C CYS A 19 0.02 -24.11 16.11
N ILE A 20 -0.10 -23.32 17.18
CA ILE A 20 0.98 -22.65 17.86
C ILE A 20 0.97 -23.01 19.35
N PRO A 21 2.16 -23.11 20.00
CA PRO A 21 2.23 -23.40 21.43
C PRO A 21 1.87 -22.18 22.27
N LEU A 22 1.16 -22.40 23.38
CA LEU A 22 0.89 -21.43 24.42
C LEU A 22 1.91 -21.55 25.57
N LEU A 23 1.87 -20.58 26.51
CA LEU A 23 2.79 -20.52 27.65
C LEU A 23 2.66 -21.73 28.57
N ASP A 24 1.49 -22.32 28.70
CA ASP A 24 1.22 -23.51 29.53
C ASP A 24 1.58 -24.83 28.84
N GLY A 25 2.11 -24.78 27.61
CA GLY A 25 2.46 -25.95 26.80
C GLY A 25 1.30 -26.57 26.03
N SER A 26 0.10 -26.03 26.11
CA SER A 26 -1.01 -26.41 25.24
C SER A 26 -0.84 -25.84 23.82
N GLU A 27 -1.53 -26.39 22.84
CA GLU A 27 -1.53 -25.92 21.46
C GLU A 27 -2.92 -25.43 21.05
N VAL A 28 -2.95 -24.32 20.30
CA VAL A 28 -4.18 -23.75 19.72
C VAL A 28 -3.95 -23.35 18.28
N VAL A 29 -5.01 -23.30 17.47
CA VAL A 29 -4.93 -22.67 16.16
C VAL A 29 -4.64 -21.18 16.33
N GLY A 30 -3.54 -20.70 15.78
CA GLY A 30 -3.11 -19.31 15.90
C GLY A 30 -4.09 -18.35 15.22
N ILE A 31 -4.41 -17.25 15.89
CA ILE A 31 -5.23 -16.16 15.34
C ILE A 31 -4.32 -14.97 15.04
N ASN A 32 -4.17 -14.63 13.74
CA ASN A 32 -3.34 -13.50 13.35
C ASN A 32 -4.19 -12.26 13.07
N PHE A 33 -4.20 -11.31 13.99
CA PHE A 33 -4.78 -9.97 13.81
C PHE A 33 -3.72 -8.90 13.46
N ASP A 34 -2.48 -9.31 13.14
CA ASP A 34 -1.43 -8.40 12.67
C ASP A 34 -1.33 -8.32 11.14
N ASN A 35 -2.38 -8.69 10.42
CA ASN A 35 -2.40 -8.73 8.95
C ASN A 35 -2.26 -7.34 8.30
N ALA A 36 -2.61 -6.26 8.99
CA ALA A 36 -2.37 -4.89 8.51
C ALA A 36 -0.88 -4.56 8.36
N ALA A 37 0.01 -5.29 9.05
CA ALA A 37 1.46 -5.14 8.87
C ALA A 37 1.94 -5.87 7.61
N THR A 38 1.54 -7.13 7.46
CA THR A 38 1.81 -7.99 6.29
C THR A 38 0.82 -9.15 6.29
N THR A 39 0.36 -9.57 5.11
CA THR A 39 -0.59 -10.67 4.98
C THR A 39 0.12 -11.99 4.67
N PRO A 40 -0.38 -13.14 5.17
CA PRO A 40 0.03 -14.44 4.66
C PRO A 40 -0.28 -14.56 3.16
N PRO A 41 0.46 -15.37 2.40
CA PRO A 41 0.22 -15.49 0.96
C PRO A 41 -1.09 -16.23 0.64
N PHE A 42 -1.70 -15.88 -0.48
CA PHE A 42 -2.69 -16.77 -1.06
C PHE A 42 -2.04 -18.10 -1.49
N LYS A 43 -2.76 -19.20 -1.33
CA LYS A 43 -2.33 -20.54 -1.81
C LYS A 43 -2.11 -20.56 -3.32
N SER A 44 -2.91 -19.77 -4.07
CA SER A 44 -2.74 -19.60 -5.52
C SER A 44 -1.43 -18.88 -5.87
N VAL A 45 -0.98 -17.92 -5.04
CA VAL A 45 0.31 -17.24 -5.23
C VAL A 45 1.46 -18.23 -5.06
N LEU A 46 1.44 -19.05 -4.01
CA LEU A 46 2.46 -20.07 -3.79
C LEU A 46 2.52 -21.08 -4.94
N LYS A 47 1.34 -21.50 -5.43
CA LYS A 47 1.25 -22.40 -6.59
C LYS A 47 1.86 -21.78 -7.84
N GLU A 48 1.49 -20.53 -8.15
CA GLU A 48 1.99 -19.83 -9.34
C GLU A 48 3.51 -19.66 -9.31
N LEU A 49 4.08 -19.34 -8.14
CA LEU A 49 5.52 -19.24 -7.97
C LEU A 49 6.23 -20.58 -8.19
N ASN A 50 5.66 -21.67 -7.68
CA ASN A 50 6.22 -23.00 -7.90
C ASN A 50 6.13 -23.43 -9.38
N ASP A 51 5.04 -23.10 -10.04
CA ASP A 51 4.83 -23.41 -11.47
C ASP A 51 5.76 -22.55 -12.36
N PHE A 52 6.01 -21.28 -12.00
CA PHE A 52 6.89 -20.38 -12.74
C PHE A 52 8.38 -20.61 -12.47
N ALA A 53 8.78 -21.06 -11.28
CA ALA A 53 10.19 -21.19 -10.88
C ALA A 53 11.06 -21.99 -11.87
N PRO A 54 10.61 -23.10 -12.49
CA PRO A 54 11.39 -23.82 -13.50
C PRO A 54 11.65 -23.00 -14.78
N TRP A 55 10.83 -21.96 -15.04
CA TRP A 55 10.89 -21.10 -16.22
C TRP A 55 11.59 -19.78 -15.99
N TYR A 56 11.91 -19.48 -14.73
CA TYR A 56 12.62 -18.25 -14.35
C TYR A 56 13.97 -18.13 -15.05
N SER A 57 14.26 -16.93 -15.56
CA SER A 57 15.54 -16.55 -16.15
C SER A 57 15.73 -15.03 -16.11
N SER A 58 16.87 -14.54 -16.61
CA SER A 58 17.13 -13.11 -16.79
C SER A 58 16.09 -12.47 -17.72
N ILE A 59 15.80 -11.21 -17.52
CA ILE A 59 14.84 -10.46 -18.37
C ILE A 59 15.54 -9.46 -19.31
N HIS A 60 14.84 -9.01 -20.33
CA HIS A 60 15.13 -7.97 -21.32
C HIS A 60 16.26 -8.29 -22.30
N ARG A 61 17.38 -8.84 -21.88
CA ARG A 61 18.62 -8.97 -22.71
C ARG A 61 18.94 -10.39 -23.12
N GLY A 62 18.22 -11.39 -22.57
CA GLY A 62 18.41 -12.78 -22.92
C GLY A 62 17.59 -13.17 -24.15
N THR A 63 18.16 -14.02 -25.01
CA THR A 63 17.50 -14.54 -26.22
C THR A 63 16.94 -15.96 -26.03
N GLY A 64 17.24 -16.60 -24.88
CA GLY A 64 16.76 -17.93 -24.59
C GLY A 64 15.27 -17.95 -24.25
N TYR A 65 14.60 -19.07 -24.55
CA TYR A 65 13.16 -19.24 -24.36
C TYR A 65 12.67 -18.84 -22.94
N LYS A 66 13.37 -19.26 -21.87
CA LYS A 66 13.03 -18.89 -20.50
C LYS A 66 13.17 -17.39 -20.24
N SER A 67 14.18 -16.74 -20.86
CA SER A 67 14.37 -15.30 -20.72
C SER A 67 13.24 -14.52 -21.40
N ILE A 68 12.76 -14.99 -22.55
CA ILE A 68 11.60 -14.40 -23.23
C ILE A 68 10.37 -14.54 -22.36
N LEU A 69 10.08 -15.74 -21.84
CA LEU A 69 8.93 -15.96 -20.94
C LEU A 69 8.97 -15.06 -19.69
N SER A 70 10.16 -14.95 -19.06
CA SER A 70 10.33 -14.10 -17.87
C SER A 70 10.14 -12.62 -18.21
N SER A 71 10.61 -12.17 -19.36
CA SER A 71 10.43 -10.80 -19.85
C SER A 71 8.96 -10.52 -20.18
N ASP A 72 8.29 -11.44 -20.86
CA ASP A 72 6.88 -11.30 -21.22
C ASP A 72 5.99 -11.22 -19.97
N LEU A 73 6.24 -12.05 -18.96
CA LEU A 73 5.54 -11.97 -17.68
C LEU A 73 5.74 -10.62 -17.03
N PHE A 74 6.97 -10.14 -16.96
CA PHE A 74 7.35 -8.89 -16.32
C PHE A 74 6.71 -7.68 -17.02
N GLU A 75 6.82 -7.60 -18.34
CA GLU A 75 6.31 -6.46 -19.11
C GLU A 75 4.78 -6.47 -19.27
N ASN A 76 4.16 -7.64 -19.53
CA ASN A 76 2.71 -7.72 -19.60
C ASN A 76 2.05 -7.52 -18.24
N GLY A 77 2.77 -7.79 -17.15
CA GLY A 77 2.33 -7.51 -15.80
C GLY A 77 1.96 -6.04 -15.56
N ARG A 78 2.66 -5.10 -16.20
CA ARG A 78 2.35 -3.66 -16.12
C ARG A 78 0.93 -3.36 -16.63
N LYS A 79 0.51 -4.02 -17.72
CA LYS A 79 -0.85 -3.86 -18.27
C LYS A 79 -1.92 -4.38 -17.30
N LEU A 80 -1.63 -5.52 -16.64
CA LEU A 80 -2.52 -6.09 -15.65
C LEU A 80 -2.67 -5.15 -14.44
N ILE A 81 -1.57 -4.59 -13.94
CA ILE A 81 -1.58 -3.63 -12.82
C ILE A 81 -2.38 -2.38 -13.19
N LYS A 82 -2.11 -1.77 -14.36
CA LYS A 82 -2.88 -0.60 -14.83
C LYS A 82 -4.38 -0.89 -14.87
N LYS A 83 -4.76 -2.03 -15.42
CA LYS A 83 -6.17 -2.44 -15.46
C LYS A 83 -6.76 -2.63 -14.06
N PHE A 84 -5.99 -3.21 -13.16
CA PHE A 84 -6.44 -3.51 -11.79
C PHE A 84 -6.76 -2.25 -10.98
N VAL A 85 -5.98 -1.18 -11.17
CA VAL A 85 -6.17 0.11 -10.47
C VAL A 85 -6.89 1.16 -11.30
N GLY A 86 -7.41 0.82 -12.48
CA GLY A 86 -8.12 1.78 -13.35
C GLY A 86 -7.27 2.97 -13.77
N ALA A 87 -5.96 2.77 -14.01
CA ALA A 87 -5.03 3.80 -14.46
C ALA A 87 -5.28 4.21 -15.92
N ASP A 88 -4.80 5.40 -16.31
CA ASP A 88 -4.86 5.84 -17.72
C ASP A 88 -3.93 5.00 -18.61
N CYS A 89 -4.22 4.97 -19.91
CA CYS A 89 -3.40 4.26 -20.89
C CYS A 89 -1.96 4.83 -20.93
N ASP A 90 -1.78 6.12 -20.70
CA ASP A 90 -0.51 6.82 -20.75
C ASP A 90 0.30 6.74 -19.44
N ASP A 91 -0.34 6.34 -18.34
CA ASP A 91 0.38 6.11 -17.09
C ASP A 91 1.41 4.99 -17.24
N ILE A 92 2.51 5.12 -16.50
CA ILE A 92 3.53 4.07 -16.39
C ILE A 92 3.38 3.31 -15.07
N VAL A 93 3.90 2.10 -15.06
CA VAL A 93 4.05 1.28 -13.85
C VAL A 93 5.54 1.09 -13.61
N ILE A 94 6.03 1.48 -12.46
CA ILE A 94 7.39 1.22 -11.99
C ILE A 94 7.29 0.13 -10.91
N TYR A 95 7.99 -0.99 -11.09
CA TYR A 95 8.09 -2.01 -10.08
C TYR A 95 9.04 -1.55 -8.97
N THR A 96 8.62 -1.74 -7.74
CA THR A 96 9.35 -1.35 -6.55
C THR A 96 9.42 -2.50 -5.55
N LYS A 97 10.22 -2.36 -4.50
CA LYS A 97 10.24 -3.33 -3.39
C LYS A 97 9.00 -3.22 -2.50
N ASN A 98 8.51 -1.99 -2.35
CA ASN A 98 7.37 -1.66 -1.47
C ASN A 98 6.93 -0.20 -1.71
N THR A 99 5.86 0.21 -1.03
CA THR A 99 5.33 1.59 -1.06
C THR A 99 6.37 2.63 -0.65
N THR A 100 7.25 2.33 0.32
CA THR A 100 8.30 3.26 0.76
C THR A 100 9.25 3.61 -0.38
N GLU A 101 9.73 2.63 -1.13
CA GLU A 101 10.57 2.89 -2.31
C GLU A 101 9.80 3.67 -3.39
N ALA A 102 8.55 3.30 -3.64
CA ALA A 102 7.68 3.97 -4.61
C ALA A 102 7.55 5.48 -4.31
N ILE A 103 7.26 5.84 -3.07
CA ILE A 103 7.13 7.26 -2.66
C ILE A 103 8.47 7.98 -2.72
N ASN A 104 9.58 7.33 -2.35
CA ASN A 104 10.92 7.92 -2.50
C ASN A 104 11.28 8.20 -3.97
N ILE A 105 10.85 7.36 -4.92
CA ILE A 105 11.05 7.60 -6.35
C ILE A 105 10.30 8.87 -6.78
N VAL A 106 9.04 9.06 -6.35
CA VAL A 106 8.28 10.28 -6.65
C VAL A 106 8.95 11.51 -6.02
N ALA A 107 9.36 11.43 -4.75
CA ALA A 107 10.04 12.53 -4.07
C ALA A 107 11.36 12.89 -4.77
N ASN A 108 12.15 11.90 -5.19
CA ASN A 108 13.35 12.13 -6.00
C ASN A 108 13.03 12.80 -7.33
N ALA A 109 12.00 12.36 -8.05
CA ALA A 109 11.65 12.93 -9.35
C ALA A 109 11.16 14.37 -9.22
N LEU A 110 10.30 14.66 -8.26
CA LEU A 110 9.73 15.99 -8.07
C LEU A 110 10.74 17.04 -7.61
N ARG A 111 11.77 16.67 -6.84
CA ARG A 111 12.78 17.65 -6.34
C ARG A 111 13.49 18.43 -7.46
N TYR A 112 13.57 17.86 -8.67
CA TYR A 112 14.20 18.53 -9.82
C TYR A 112 13.28 19.56 -10.50
N GLN A 113 12.00 19.59 -10.14
CA GLN A 113 10.98 20.38 -10.85
C GLN A 113 10.19 21.31 -9.91
N ALA A 114 10.49 21.29 -8.63
CA ALA A 114 9.63 21.90 -7.62
C ALA A 114 10.39 22.80 -6.65
N GLU A 115 11.41 23.52 -7.13
CA GLU A 115 12.14 24.49 -6.29
C GLU A 115 11.18 25.54 -5.72
N GLY A 116 11.22 25.73 -4.40
CA GLY A 116 10.35 26.67 -3.67
C GLY A 116 8.89 26.24 -3.55
N LYS A 117 8.52 25.06 -4.04
CA LYS A 117 7.17 24.50 -3.91
C LYS A 117 7.00 23.74 -2.59
N ILE A 118 5.75 23.59 -2.20
CA ILE A 118 5.33 22.94 -0.95
C ILE A 118 4.72 21.59 -1.26
N VAL A 119 4.97 20.63 -0.38
CA VAL A 119 4.20 19.38 -0.29
C VAL A 119 3.28 19.43 0.93
N LEU A 120 1.99 19.25 0.71
CA LEU A 120 1.04 19.05 1.80
C LEU A 120 0.96 17.55 2.10
N SER A 121 1.16 17.18 3.34
CA SER A 121 0.93 15.85 3.90
C SER A 121 -0.23 15.91 4.90
N THR A 122 -0.47 14.86 5.68
CA THR A 122 -1.53 14.85 6.69
C THR A 122 -1.04 14.33 8.03
N ASP A 123 -1.78 14.62 9.11
CA ASP A 123 -1.47 14.12 10.45
C ASP A 123 -1.78 12.61 10.64
N MET A 124 -2.17 11.90 9.57
CA MET A 124 -2.50 10.47 9.64
C MET A 124 -1.54 9.57 8.86
N GLU A 125 -0.47 10.11 8.30
CA GLU A 125 0.37 9.36 7.37
C GLU A 125 1.25 8.31 8.05
N HIS A 126 1.46 7.21 7.34
CA HIS A 126 2.59 6.33 7.64
C HIS A 126 3.90 7.06 7.32
N LEU A 127 4.98 6.82 8.09
CA LEU A 127 6.30 7.46 7.88
C LEU A 127 6.86 7.31 6.47
N ALA A 128 6.43 6.29 5.73
CA ALA A 128 6.79 6.12 4.32
C ALA A 128 6.25 7.24 3.42
N ASN A 129 5.11 7.87 3.81
CA ASN A 129 4.49 8.98 3.10
C ASN A 129 4.68 10.33 3.80
N ASP A 130 5.66 10.43 4.68
CA ASP A 130 6.02 11.65 5.39
C ASP A 130 7.51 11.97 5.22
N LEU A 131 8.41 11.07 5.65
CA LEU A 131 9.84 11.31 5.69
C LEU A 131 10.49 11.62 4.34
N PRO A 132 10.11 11.00 3.21
CA PRO A 132 10.72 11.32 1.91
C PRO A 132 10.53 12.78 1.49
N TRP A 133 9.42 13.40 1.88
CA TRP A 133 9.10 14.77 1.54
C TRP A 133 9.92 15.78 2.34
N ARG A 134 10.14 15.53 3.64
CA ARG A 134 10.85 16.43 4.57
C ARG A 134 12.28 16.74 4.13
N SER A 135 12.92 15.85 3.38
CA SER A 135 14.31 16.04 2.96
C SER A 135 14.49 16.98 1.77
N SER A 136 13.42 17.22 1.01
CA SER A 136 13.52 17.90 -0.28
C SER A 136 12.52 19.04 -0.48
N PHE A 137 11.52 19.18 0.40
CA PHE A 137 10.44 20.15 0.25
C PHE A 137 10.15 20.88 1.57
N ALA A 138 9.62 22.11 1.45
CA ALA A 138 8.89 22.72 2.53
C ALA A 138 7.57 21.92 2.73
N MET A 139 7.26 21.64 3.99
CA MET A 139 6.12 20.81 4.35
C MET A 139 5.09 21.58 5.16
N ASP A 140 3.81 21.26 4.95
CA ASP A 140 2.75 21.58 5.88
C ASP A 140 1.78 20.40 5.97
N TYR A 141 1.01 20.32 7.08
CA TYR A 141 0.22 19.15 7.42
C TYR A 141 -1.25 19.52 7.53
N VAL A 142 -2.08 18.82 6.78
CA VAL A 142 -3.53 18.90 6.88
C VAL A 142 -3.97 18.14 8.13
N ARG A 143 -4.75 18.82 8.96
CA ARG A 143 -5.22 18.27 10.23
C ARG A 143 -6.22 17.16 10.04
N ILE A 144 -6.30 16.28 11.03
CA ILE A 144 -7.39 15.34 11.22
C ILE A 144 -8.32 15.84 12.33
N ASN A 145 -9.59 15.45 12.24
CA ASN A 145 -10.55 15.74 13.29
C ASN A 145 -10.43 14.71 14.45
N HIS A 146 -11.17 14.95 15.53
CA HIS A 146 -11.16 14.07 16.71
C HIS A 146 -11.64 12.63 16.45
N GLU A 147 -12.31 12.38 15.32
CA GLU A 147 -12.67 11.03 14.87
C GLU A 147 -11.54 10.33 14.10
N GLY A 148 -10.46 11.05 13.78
CA GLY A 148 -9.35 10.56 12.96
C GLY A 148 -9.59 10.65 11.45
N LYS A 149 -10.53 11.49 11.00
CA LYS A 149 -10.82 11.77 9.58
C LYS A 149 -10.08 13.02 9.13
N LEU A 150 -9.67 13.04 7.88
CA LEU A 150 -9.05 14.22 7.26
C LEU A 150 -10.02 15.41 7.28
N ASP A 151 -9.52 16.58 7.68
CA ASP A 151 -10.27 17.84 7.65
C ASP A 151 -10.18 18.48 6.25
N LEU A 152 -11.21 18.28 5.42
CA LEU A 152 -11.25 18.84 4.07
C LEU A 152 -11.31 20.38 4.07
N ASN A 153 -11.82 21.00 5.12
CA ASN A 153 -11.84 22.48 5.23
C ASN A 153 -10.42 22.99 5.49
N ASP A 154 -9.62 22.28 6.31
CA ASP A 154 -8.22 22.65 6.52
C ASP A 154 -7.39 22.42 5.25
N LEU A 155 -7.66 21.34 4.50
CA LEU A 155 -7.04 21.11 3.19
C LEU A 155 -7.33 22.27 2.23
N GLU A 156 -8.59 22.66 2.07
CA GLU A 156 -8.95 23.77 1.16
C GLU A 156 -8.36 25.09 1.64
N TYR A 157 -8.37 25.36 2.95
CA TYR A 157 -7.78 26.56 3.54
C TYR A 157 -6.28 26.68 3.21
N LYS A 158 -5.52 25.59 3.35
CA LYS A 158 -4.09 25.56 3.04
C LYS A 158 -3.82 25.70 1.54
N LEU A 159 -4.52 24.93 0.70
CA LEU A 159 -4.40 25.03 -0.77
C LEU A 159 -4.64 26.48 -1.25
N LYS A 160 -5.68 27.14 -0.74
CA LYS A 160 -5.97 28.54 -1.03
C LYS A 160 -4.90 29.48 -0.51
N GLY A 161 -4.42 29.25 0.73
CA GLY A 161 -3.41 30.08 1.37
C GLY A 161 -2.07 30.09 0.63
N TYR A 162 -1.67 28.97 0.05
CA TYR A 162 -0.44 28.86 -0.71
C TYR A 162 -0.52 29.33 -2.18
N GLN A 163 -1.69 29.75 -2.66
CA GLN A 163 -1.87 30.46 -3.94
C GLN A 163 -1.20 29.77 -5.14
N GLY A 164 -1.37 28.43 -5.27
CA GLY A 164 -0.78 27.66 -6.37
C GLY A 164 0.69 27.24 -6.16
N ASN A 165 1.24 27.48 -4.99
CA ASN A 165 2.61 27.03 -4.64
C ASN A 165 2.65 25.59 -4.09
N VAL A 166 1.52 24.92 -3.90
CA VAL A 166 1.50 23.49 -3.58
C VAL A 166 1.82 22.69 -4.83
N ARG A 167 2.86 21.87 -4.77
CA ARG A 167 3.24 20.99 -5.89
C ARG A 167 2.49 19.67 -5.82
N LEU A 168 2.37 19.12 -4.62
CA LEU A 168 1.80 17.81 -4.37
C LEU A 168 1.02 17.80 -3.06
N VAL A 169 -0.08 17.08 -3.05
CA VAL A 169 -0.76 16.63 -1.82
C VAL A 169 -0.55 15.13 -1.72
N ALA A 170 0.07 14.66 -0.65
CA ALA A 170 0.38 13.26 -0.40
C ALA A 170 -0.48 12.75 0.75
N VAL A 171 -1.39 11.81 0.45
CA VAL A 171 -2.41 11.33 1.40
C VAL A 171 -2.46 9.81 1.40
N THR A 172 -2.61 9.22 2.58
CA THR A 172 -2.95 7.80 2.69
C THR A 172 -4.37 7.55 2.21
N GLY A 173 -4.57 6.52 1.38
CA GLY A 173 -5.92 6.13 0.94
C GLY A 173 -6.75 5.57 2.09
N ALA A 174 -6.09 4.83 3.01
CA ALA A 174 -6.69 4.35 4.25
C ALA A 174 -5.65 4.36 5.38
N SER A 175 -6.02 4.89 6.54
CA SER A 175 -5.12 4.97 7.71
C SER A 175 -4.74 3.59 8.21
N ASN A 176 -3.45 3.35 8.40
CA ASN A 176 -2.91 2.12 9.00
C ASN A 176 -3.11 2.05 10.52
N VAL A 177 -3.66 3.08 11.15
CA VAL A 177 -3.96 3.14 12.58
C VAL A 177 -5.46 3.09 12.84
N THR A 178 -6.21 4.03 12.27
CA THR A 178 -7.64 4.14 12.51
C THR A 178 -8.47 3.31 11.55
N GLY A 179 -7.90 2.91 10.41
CA GLY A 179 -8.58 2.21 9.33
C GLY A 179 -9.48 3.09 8.47
N TYR A 180 -9.59 4.38 8.74
CA TYR A 180 -10.42 5.28 7.93
C TYR A 180 -9.96 5.33 6.47
N ILE A 181 -10.94 5.24 5.57
CA ILE A 181 -10.77 5.43 4.13
C ILE A 181 -11.04 6.91 3.84
N ASN A 182 -10.09 7.59 3.23
CA ASN A 182 -10.24 8.96 2.80
C ASN A 182 -11.10 9.05 1.53
N SER A 183 -11.93 10.10 1.42
CA SER A 183 -12.75 10.36 0.22
C SER A 183 -11.87 10.92 -0.90
N ILE A 184 -11.23 10.04 -1.66
CA ILE A 184 -10.29 10.40 -2.72
C ILE A 184 -10.92 11.35 -3.75
N PRO A 185 -12.15 11.14 -4.27
CA PRO A 185 -12.74 12.06 -5.23
C PRO A 185 -12.92 13.49 -4.71
N GLN A 186 -13.22 13.65 -3.40
CA GLN A 186 -13.35 14.99 -2.81
C GLN A 186 -11.98 15.66 -2.63
N ILE A 187 -10.98 14.89 -2.25
CA ILE A 187 -9.60 15.36 -2.11
C ILE A 187 -9.03 15.77 -3.47
N SER A 188 -9.16 14.92 -4.49
CA SER A 188 -8.64 15.19 -5.83
C SER A 188 -9.29 16.41 -6.47
N TYR A 189 -10.62 16.58 -6.28
CA TYR A 189 -11.32 17.78 -6.74
C TYR A 189 -10.72 19.07 -6.15
N LEU A 190 -10.47 19.09 -4.83
CA LEU A 190 -9.84 20.24 -4.18
C LEU A 190 -8.41 20.44 -4.68
N VAL A 191 -7.61 19.39 -4.70
CA VAL A 191 -6.20 19.43 -5.09
C VAL A 191 -6.03 19.97 -6.50
N HIS A 192 -6.76 19.43 -7.47
CA HIS A 192 -6.68 19.85 -8.86
C HIS A 192 -7.23 21.25 -9.10
N ARG A 193 -8.29 21.64 -8.37
CA ARG A 193 -8.85 23.01 -8.45
C ARG A 193 -7.81 24.09 -8.11
N TYR A 194 -6.84 23.77 -7.26
CA TYR A 194 -5.75 24.68 -6.89
C TYR A 194 -4.43 24.39 -7.62
N GLY A 195 -4.45 23.54 -8.65
CA GLY A 195 -3.32 23.27 -9.55
C GLY A 195 -2.21 22.39 -8.96
N ALA A 196 -2.47 21.67 -7.87
CA ALA A 196 -1.58 20.68 -7.32
C ALA A 196 -1.86 19.28 -7.88
N GLU A 197 -0.93 18.33 -7.72
CA GLU A 197 -1.11 16.91 -8.01
C GLU A 197 -1.39 16.11 -6.74
N LEU A 198 -2.01 14.92 -6.89
CA LEU A 198 -2.40 14.04 -5.81
C LEU A 198 -1.65 12.71 -5.86
N LEU A 199 -0.91 12.40 -4.79
CA LEU A 199 -0.36 11.06 -4.55
C LEU A 199 -1.18 10.36 -3.47
N ILE A 200 -1.57 9.12 -3.76
CA ILE A 200 -2.22 8.23 -2.78
C ILE A 200 -1.26 7.13 -2.35
N ASP A 201 -0.97 7.08 -1.05
CA ASP A 201 -0.44 5.87 -0.42
C ASP A 201 -1.58 4.84 -0.31
N GLY A 202 -1.58 3.90 -1.26
CA GLY A 202 -2.58 2.85 -1.38
C GLY A 202 -2.28 1.59 -0.57
N ALA A 203 -1.23 1.60 0.28
CA ALA A 203 -0.76 0.40 0.97
C ALA A 203 -1.85 -0.32 1.78
N GLN A 204 -2.76 0.42 2.42
CA GLN A 204 -3.89 -0.14 3.16
C GLN A 204 -5.21 -0.09 2.37
N LEU A 205 -5.28 0.63 1.25
CA LEU A 205 -6.51 0.77 0.48
C LEU A 205 -6.63 -0.30 -0.61
N VAL A 206 -5.59 -0.45 -1.44
CA VAL A 206 -5.57 -1.35 -2.62
C VAL A 206 -5.91 -2.82 -2.29
N PRO A 207 -5.51 -3.39 -1.11
CA PRO A 207 -5.91 -4.75 -0.75
C PRO A 207 -7.40 -4.94 -0.45
N HIS A 208 -8.12 -3.85 -0.11
CA HIS A 208 -9.45 -3.90 0.50
C HIS A 208 -10.55 -3.28 -0.35
N ARG A 209 -10.21 -2.45 -1.35
CA ARG A 209 -11.19 -1.70 -2.16
C ARG A 209 -10.75 -1.66 -3.62
N GLU A 210 -11.73 -1.67 -4.49
CA GLU A 210 -11.53 -1.29 -5.88
C GLU A 210 -11.07 0.17 -5.98
N ILE A 211 -10.14 0.42 -6.89
CA ILE A 211 -9.60 1.76 -7.16
C ILE A 211 -9.72 2.03 -8.65
N HIS A 212 -10.13 3.24 -8.99
CA HIS A 212 -10.23 3.73 -10.34
C HIS A 212 -9.45 5.04 -10.47
N MET A 213 -8.11 4.94 -10.60
CA MET A 213 -7.20 6.10 -10.57
C MET A 213 -7.66 7.24 -11.47
N LYS A 214 -8.04 6.92 -12.72
CA LYS A 214 -8.48 7.91 -13.69
C LYS A 214 -9.77 8.61 -13.27
N GLU A 215 -10.76 7.87 -12.81
CA GLU A 215 -12.07 8.39 -12.44
C GLU A 215 -12.03 9.15 -11.11
N GLU A 216 -11.18 8.69 -10.19
CA GLU A 216 -11.00 9.31 -8.87
C GLU A 216 -10.00 10.48 -8.88
N GLY A 217 -9.31 10.70 -10.01
CA GLY A 217 -8.35 11.78 -10.17
C GLY A 217 -7.06 11.59 -9.36
N ILE A 218 -6.54 10.37 -9.32
CA ILE A 218 -5.26 10.06 -8.67
C ILE A 218 -4.13 10.25 -9.68
N ASP A 219 -3.17 11.12 -9.40
CA ASP A 219 -2.01 11.35 -10.28
C ASP A 219 -0.92 10.30 -10.05
N TYR A 220 -0.71 9.88 -8.79
CA TYR A 220 0.27 8.87 -8.40
C TYR A 220 -0.33 7.92 -7.35
N LEU A 221 -0.16 6.63 -7.58
CA LEU A 221 -0.57 5.56 -6.64
C LEU A 221 0.61 4.67 -6.30
N ALA A 222 0.84 4.45 -5.01
CA ALA A 222 1.88 3.55 -4.52
C ALA A 222 1.30 2.46 -3.63
N PHE A 223 1.69 1.19 -3.84
CA PHE A 223 1.27 0.10 -2.96
C PHE A 223 2.30 -1.04 -2.88
N SER A 224 2.12 -1.92 -1.89
CA SER A 224 3.01 -3.04 -1.59
C SER A 224 2.30 -4.38 -1.73
N ALA A 225 2.92 -5.33 -2.41
CA ALA A 225 2.38 -6.67 -2.59
C ALA A 225 2.27 -7.48 -1.29
N HIS A 226 3.14 -7.22 -0.29
CA HIS A 226 3.13 -7.97 0.97
C HIS A 226 1.87 -7.71 1.82
N LYS A 227 1.09 -6.66 1.53
CA LYS A 227 -0.22 -6.41 2.12
C LYS A 227 -1.37 -6.93 1.26
N MET A 228 -1.05 -7.41 0.06
CA MET A 228 -1.97 -7.97 -0.93
C MET A 228 -1.79 -9.50 -1.08
N TYR A 229 -1.47 -10.18 0.01
CA TYR A 229 -1.29 -11.65 0.03
C TYR A 229 -0.15 -12.18 -0.86
N ALA A 230 0.86 -11.33 -1.16
CA ALA A 230 2.07 -11.69 -1.91
C ALA A 230 3.35 -11.17 -1.23
N PRO A 231 3.77 -11.74 -0.08
CA PRO A 231 4.87 -11.23 0.74
C PRO A 231 6.26 -11.59 0.18
N PHE A 232 6.54 -11.24 -1.08
CA PHE A 232 7.77 -11.60 -1.79
C PHE A 232 8.60 -10.39 -2.24
N GLY A 233 8.47 -9.26 -1.54
CA GLY A 233 9.32 -8.07 -1.72
C GLY A 233 9.10 -7.36 -3.04
N SER A 234 7.85 -7.14 -3.43
CA SER A 234 7.45 -6.34 -4.58
C SER A 234 6.36 -5.34 -4.23
N GLY A 235 6.22 -4.33 -5.08
CA GLY A 235 5.21 -3.30 -5.03
C GLY A 235 5.15 -2.59 -6.37
N ALA A 236 4.32 -1.57 -6.48
CA ALA A 236 4.20 -0.78 -7.68
C ALA A 236 4.00 0.71 -7.36
N LEU A 237 4.56 1.53 -8.22
CA LEU A 237 4.26 2.94 -8.39
C LEU A 237 3.60 3.11 -9.75
N ILE A 238 2.43 3.75 -9.79
CA ILE A 238 1.69 4.04 -11.01
C ILE A 238 1.51 5.56 -11.10
N GLY A 239 1.66 6.13 -12.28
CA GLY A 239 1.39 7.55 -12.50
C GLY A 239 1.97 8.07 -13.80
N LYS A 240 1.89 9.39 -13.97
CA LYS A 240 2.29 10.10 -15.18
C LYS A 240 3.79 10.02 -15.41
N PRO A 241 4.25 9.73 -16.64
CA PRO A 241 5.68 9.60 -16.96
C PRO A 241 6.46 10.91 -16.88
N GLU A 242 5.81 12.07 -17.00
CA GLU A 242 6.45 13.38 -17.19
C GLU A 242 7.42 13.73 -16.08
N ILE A 243 7.05 13.47 -14.81
CA ILE A 243 7.93 13.80 -13.67
C ILE A 243 9.22 12.99 -13.67
N PHE A 244 9.17 11.79 -14.25
CA PHE A 244 10.33 10.90 -14.32
C PHE A 244 11.22 11.20 -15.53
N THR A 245 10.79 11.98 -16.52
CA THR A 245 11.54 12.19 -17.77
C THR A 245 12.82 13.02 -17.55
N HIS A 246 12.75 14.07 -16.74
CA HIS A 246 13.83 15.06 -16.60
C HIS A 246 14.61 14.96 -15.29
N CYS A 247 14.40 13.91 -14.50
CA CYS A 247 15.15 13.66 -13.27
C CYS A 247 16.24 12.59 -13.47
N GLN A 248 17.24 12.56 -12.60
CA GLN A 248 18.08 11.40 -12.44
C GLN A 248 17.32 10.30 -11.70
N PRO A 249 17.57 9.02 -12.01
CA PRO A 249 16.91 7.93 -11.31
C PRO A 249 17.24 7.92 -9.82
N ASN A 250 16.30 7.42 -9.03
CA ASN A 250 16.49 7.28 -7.57
C ASN A 250 17.62 6.30 -7.25
N THR A 251 17.70 5.19 -8.00
CA THR A 251 18.78 4.20 -7.89
C THR A 251 19.56 4.12 -9.17
N LYS A 252 20.89 4.19 -9.09
CA LYS A 252 21.79 4.20 -10.26
C LYS A 252 22.46 2.85 -10.40
N GLY A 253 22.44 2.28 -11.63
CA GLY A 253 23.05 0.98 -11.89
C GLY A 253 22.83 0.47 -13.30
N GLY A 254 23.34 -0.72 -13.58
CA GLY A 254 23.09 -1.38 -14.85
C GLY A 254 21.60 -1.66 -15.07
N GLY A 255 21.15 -1.65 -16.31
CA GLY A 255 19.75 -1.79 -16.68
C GLY A 255 18.98 -0.49 -16.84
N ALA A 256 19.43 0.59 -16.20
CA ALA A 256 18.79 1.91 -16.21
C ALA A 256 19.37 2.89 -17.24
N VAL A 257 20.28 2.44 -18.09
CA VAL A 257 21.05 3.29 -19.02
C VAL A 257 21.02 2.75 -20.44
N THR A 258 21.02 3.64 -21.42
CA THR A 258 21.20 3.33 -22.85
C THR A 258 22.66 3.40 -23.26
N LEU A 259 23.40 4.37 -22.73
CA LEU A 259 24.82 4.56 -23.03
C LEU A 259 25.57 5.11 -21.81
N VAL A 260 26.77 4.60 -21.56
CA VAL A 260 27.69 5.12 -20.55
C VAL A 260 29.09 5.24 -21.13
N THR A 261 29.72 6.39 -20.92
CA THR A 261 31.17 6.63 -21.13
C THR A 261 31.77 7.13 -19.82
N HIS A 262 33.09 7.40 -19.79
CA HIS A 262 33.71 7.96 -18.57
C HIS A 262 33.14 9.35 -18.20
N ASP A 263 32.71 10.13 -19.23
CA ASP A 263 32.30 11.53 -19.05
C ASP A 263 30.78 11.74 -19.24
N PHE A 264 30.05 10.71 -19.65
CA PHE A 264 28.64 10.87 -20.03
C PHE A 264 27.80 9.64 -19.66
N VAL A 265 26.57 9.88 -19.18
CA VAL A 265 25.56 8.87 -18.93
C VAL A 265 24.26 9.28 -19.61
N ASP A 266 23.77 8.42 -20.49
CA ASP A 266 22.45 8.51 -21.08
C ASP A 266 21.51 7.52 -20.39
N TRP A 267 20.52 8.05 -19.68
CA TRP A 267 19.56 7.27 -18.93
C TRP A 267 18.46 6.73 -19.84
N ASP A 268 18.00 5.53 -19.57
CA ASP A 268 16.87 4.96 -20.28
C ASP A 268 15.56 5.75 -20.00
N LYS A 269 14.51 5.43 -20.75
CA LYS A 269 13.19 6.03 -20.55
C LYS A 269 12.50 5.44 -19.30
N PRO A 270 11.63 6.21 -18.61
CA PRO A 270 10.73 5.63 -17.64
C PRO A 270 9.84 4.52 -18.28
N PRO A 271 9.54 3.43 -17.60
CA PRO A 271 9.89 3.10 -16.22
C PRO A 271 11.30 2.53 -16.02
N TYR A 272 12.00 2.12 -17.09
CA TYR A 272 13.23 1.30 -17.04
C TYR A 272 14.38 1.97 -16.28
N LYS A 273 14.53 3.29 -16.39
CA LYS A 273 15.59 3.98 -15.65
C LYS A 273 15.40 3.95 -14.13
N GLU A 274 14.19 3.76 -13.63
CA GLU A 274 13.91 3.68 -12.21
C GLU A 274 14.06 2.25 -11.64
N GLU A 275 14.27 1.25 -12.51
CA GLU A 275 14.39 -0.17 -12.16
C GLU A 275 15.82 -0.70 -12.33
N ALA A 276 16.79 0.02 -11.77
CA ALA A 276 18.20 -0.36 -11.88
C ALA A 276 18.53 -1.70 -11.22
N GLY A 277 19.44 -2.46 -11.82
CA GLY A 277 19.85 -3.78 -11.36
C GLY A 277 18.99 -4.91 -11.92
N THR A 278 19.14 -6.12 -11.35
CA THR A 278 18.27 -7.25 -11.70
C THR A 278 16.99 -7.15 -10.89
N PRO A 279 15.82 -6.96 -11.53
CA PRO A 279 14.57 -6.79 -10.79
C PRO A 279 14.09 -8.10 -10.17
N ASN A 280 13.21 -7.98 -9.18
CA ASN A 280 12.60 -9.11 -8.48
C ASN A 280 11.45 -9.71 -9.31
N VAL A 281 11.77 -10.46 -10.37
CA VAL A 281 10.78 -11.09 -11.26
C VAL A 281 9.86 -12.05 -10.51
N MET A 282 10.39 -12.81 -9.52
CA MET A 282 9.58 -13.72 -8.71
C MET A 282 8.57 -12.95 -7.84
N GLY A 283 9.00 -11.83 -7.25
CA GLY A 283 8.10 -10.97 -6.49
C GLY A 283 7.02 -10.32 -7.37
N VAL A 284 7.36 -9.97 -8.62
CA VAL A 284 6.37 -9.48 -9.60
C VAL A 284 5.39 -10.61 -9.96
N ALA A 285 5.87 -11.82 -10.24
CA ALA A 285 4.98 -12.96 -10.50
C ALA A 285 4.00 -13.20 -9.34
N ALA A 286 4.48 -13.11 -8.10
CA ALA A 286 3.64 -13.20 -6.91
C ALA A 286 2.57 -12.08 -6.85
N LEU A 287 2.96 -10.83 -7.12
CA LEU A 287 2.03 -9.69 -7.17
C LEU A 287 0.94 -9.91 -8.23
N LEU A 288 1.32 -10.34 -9.44
CA LEU A 288 0.37 -10.60 -10.53
C LEU A 288 -0.59 -11.74 -10.18
N ALA A 289 -0.09 -12.80 -9.56
CA ALA A 289 -0.93 -13.91 -9.08
C ALA A 289 -1.91 -13.47 -7.99
N ALA A 290 -1.50 -12.58 -7.08
CA ALA A 290 -2.39 -12.00 -6.07
C ALA A 290 -3.47 -11.12 -6.71
N ILE A 291 -3.10 -10.27 -7.67
CA ILE A 291 -4.07 -9.45 -8.43
C ILE A 291 -5.08 -10.34 -9.15
N HIS A 292 -4.65 -11.39 -9.83
CA HIS A 292 -5.56 -12.34 -10.48
C HIS A 292 -6.51 -13.01 -9.47
N CYS A 293 -6.03 -13.30 -8.25
CA CYS A 293 -6.88 -13.85 -7.21
C CYS A 293 -7.91 -12.82 -6.73
N LEU A 294 -7.50 -11.59 -6.45
CA LEU A 294 -8.38 -10.49 -6.01
C LEU A 294 -9.44 -10.16 -7.07
N GLN A 295 -9.06 -10.10 -8.35
CA GLN A 295 -10.02 -9.86 -9.45
C GLN A 295 -11.08 -10.97 -9.61
N LYS A 296 -10.79 -12.20 -9.15
CA LYS A 296 -11.77 -13.30 -9.15
C LYS A 296 -12.69 -13.28 -7.95
N LEU A 297 -12.31 -12.51 -6.93
CA LEU A 297 -13.17 -12.25 -5.78
C LEU A 297 -14.06 -11.06 -6.10
N ASP A 298 -15.29 -11.13 -5.64
CA ASP A 298 -16.15 -9.95 -5.61
C ASP A 298 -15.67 -9.06 -4.46
N MET A 299 -15.04 -7.92 -4.80
CA MET A 299 -14.47 -7.01 -3.80
C MET A 299 -15.55 -6.38 -2.93
N GLU A 300 -16.79 -6.25 -3.41
CA GLU A 300 -17.91 -5.82 -2.59
C GLU A 300 -18.29 -6.91 -1.56
N GLU A 301 -18.31 -8.19 -1.95
CA GLU A 301 -18.53 -9.29 -1.00
C GLU A 301 -17.41 -9.37 0.06
N VAL A 302 -16.16 -9.10 -0.33
CA VAL A 302 -15.03 -8.99 0.61
C VAL A 302 -15.27 -7.85 1.58
N HIS A 303 -15.69 -6.69 1.07
CA HIS A 303 -16.01 -5.52 1.89
C HIS A 303 -17.12 -5.81 2.89
N GLU A 304 -18.24 -6.37 2.46
CA GLU A 304 -19.36 -6.73 3.33
C GLU A 304 -18.90 -7.68 4.45
N TYR A 305 -18.13 -8.70 4.08
CA TYR A 305 -17.59 -9.66 5.06
C TYR A 305 -16.65 -8.99 6.08
N GLU A 306 -15.76 -8.11 5.63
CA GLU A 306 -14.88 -7.32 6.51
C GLU A 306 -15.69 -6.42 7.46
N GLN A 307 -16.77 -5.77 6.98
CA GLN A 307 -17.63 -4.93 7.80
C GLN A 307 -18.37 -5.74 8.87
N ASP A 308 -18.83 -6.93 8.54
CA ASP A 308 -19.45 -7.84 9.51
C ASP A 308 -18.46 -8.23 10.62
N LEU A 309 -17.21 -8.58 10.25
CA LEU A 309 -16.15 -8.91 11.22
C LEU A 309 -15.80 -7.72 12.11
N ILE A 310 -15.60 -6.53 11.55
CA ILE A 310 -15.33 -5.30 12.33
C ILE A 310 -16.46 -5.04 13.32
N THR A 311 -17.70 -5.09 12.85
CA THR A 311 -18.88 -4.86 13.67
C THR A 311 -18.96 -5.86 14.82
N TYR A 312 -18.70 -7.13 14.54
CA TYR A 312 -18.68 -8.20 15.55
C TYR A 312 -17.61 -7.93 16.61
N ILE A 313 -16.37 -7.64 16.20
CA ILE A 313 -15.23 -7.39 17.11
C ILE A 313 -15.48 -6.13 17.95
N ILE A 314 -15.88 -5.01 17.33
CA ILE A 314 -16.16 -3.76 18.05
C ILE A 314 -17.26 -3.93 19.09
N LYS A 315 -18.32 -4.67 18.75
CA LYS A 315 -19.42 -5.01 19.68
C LYS A 315 -18.93 -5.84 20.88
N GLY A 316 -17.98 -6.74 20.63
CA GLY A 316 -17.32 -7.52 21.69
C GLY A 316 -16.44 -6.65 22.58
N LEU A 317 -15.55 -5.88 21.97
CA LEU A 317 -14.59 -5.01 22.67
C LEU A 317 -15.28 -3.96 23.54
N ARG A 318 -16.38 -3.37 23.10
CA ARG A 318 -17.17 -2.40 23.89
C ARG A 318 -17.73 -2.92 25.19
N LYS A 319 -17.77 -4.24 25.39
CA LYS A 319 -18.19 -4.86 26.68
C LYS A 319 -17.06 -4.90 27.71
N ILE A 320 -15.83 -4.66 27.27
CA ILE A 320 -14.65 -4.65 28.16
C ILE A 320 -14.60 -3.30 28.87
N LYS A 321 -14.68 -3.33 30.20
CA LYS A 321 -14.66 -2.12 31.04
C LYS A 321 -13.32 -1.37 30.86
N GLY A 322 -13.39 -0.08 30.60
CA GLY A 322 -12.21 0.80 30.48
C GLY A 322 -11.51 0.74 29.12
N ILE A 323 -12.01 -0.02 28.13
CA ILE A 323 -11.41 0.00 26.79
C ILE A 323 -11.63 1.34 26.09
N GLY A 324 -10.56 1.88 25.54
CA GLY A 324 -10.59 3.01 24.58
C GLY A 324 -10.52 2.48 23.16
N LEU A 325 -11.45 2.88 22.29
CA LEU A 325 -11.45 2.52 20.86
C LEU A 325 -11.25 3.78 20.03
N TYR A 326 -10.32 3.72 19.05
CA TYR A 326 -9.96 4.84 18.19
C TYR A 326 -10.47 4.62 16.77
N GLY A 327 -10.94 5.70 16.13
CA GLY A 327 -11.49 5.62 14.78
C GLY A 327 -12.66 4.63 14.66
N CYS A 328 -13.45 4.44 15.71
CA CYS A 328 -14.59 3.53 15.75
C CYS A 328 -15.90 4.29 15.99
N PRO A 329 -16.44 5.01 14.98
CA PRO A 329 -17.75 5.64 15.09
C PRO A 329 -18.86 4.58 15.31
N ARG A 330 -20.07 5.03 15.54
CA ARG A 330 -21.24 4.12 15.69
C ARG A 330 -21.51 3.33 14.39
N GLU A 331 -21.20 3.92 13.23
CA GLU A 331 -21.32 3.30 11.92
C GLU A 331 -19.92 3.21 11.27
N CYS A 332 -19.48 1.99 10.93
CA CYS A 332 -18.11 1.72 10.47
C CYS A 332 -18.00 1.59 8.94
N LYS A 333 -18.84 2.27 8.16
CA LYS A 333 -18.94 2.05 6.70
C LYS A 333 -17.68 2.43 5.91
N ASP A 334 -16.94 3.45 6.37
CA ASP A 334 -15.79 3.99 5.64
C ASP A 334 -14.47 3.52 6.27
N LYS A 335 -14.32 2.21 6.47
CA LYS A 335 -13.12 1.66 7.11
C LYS A 335 -12.64 0.37 6.45
N VAL A 336 -11.33 0.18 6.46
CA VAL A 336 -10.68 -1.12 6.31
C VAL A 336 -10.62 -1.84 7.66
N SER A 337 -10.35 -3.14 7.67
CA SER A 337 -10.43 -4.03 8.84
C SER A 337 -9.35 -3.77 9.89
N ILE A 338 -9.18 -2.53 10.33
CA ILE A 338 -8.21 -2.12 11.37
C ILE A 338 -8.97 -1.57 12.58
N ILE A 339 -8.61 -2.05 13.77
CA ILE A 339 -9.18 -1.62 15.06
C ILE A 339 -8.05 -1.28 16.02
N ALA A 340 -7.91 0.00 16.35
CA ALA A 340 -6.97 0.47 17.36
C ALA A 340 -7.68 0.60 18.71
N PHE A 341 -7.05 0.08 19.77
CA PHE A 341 -7.61 0.15 21.12
C PHE A 341 -6.53 0.34 22.18
N THR A 342 -6.95 0.81 23.35
CA THR A 342 -6.13 0.92 24.58
C THR A 342 -6.89 0.41 25.78
N LEU A 343 -6.12 -0.06 26.78
CA LEU A 343 -6.58 -0.28 28.15
C LEU A 343 -5.67 0.59 29.05
N PRO A 344 -6.16 1.73 29.57
CA PRO A 344 -5.31 2.76 30.18
C PRO A 344 -4.47 2.27 31.38
N GLU A 345 -4.96 1.27 32.11
CA GLU A 345 -4.27 0.71 33.28
C GLU A 345 -3.25 -0.38 32.95
N ILE A 346 -3.13 -0.79 31.67
CA ILE A 346 -2.26 -1.89 31.25
C ILE A 346 -1.40 -1.41 30.08
N GLU A 347 -0.09 -1.60 30.21
CA GLU A 347 0.87 -1.25 29.17
C GLU A 347 0.60 -2.08 27.90
N HIS A 348 0.52 -1.42 26.74
CA HIS A 348 0.10 -2.02 25.47
C HIS A 348 0.93 -3.24 25.04
N ARG A 349 2.25 -3.26 25.35
CA ARG A 349 3.11 -4.41 25.06
C ARG A 349 2.76 -5.62 25.94
N LEU A 350 2.34 -5.37 27.18
CA LEU A 350 1.89 -6.45 28.07
C LEU A 350 0.60 -7.05 27.56
N ILE A 351 -0.36 -6.24 27.11
CA ILE A 351 -1.60 -6.72 26.48
C ILE A 351 -1.27 -7.62 25.27
N ALA A 352 -0.38 -7.16 24.39
CA ALA A 352 0.02 -7.95 23.21
C ALA A 352 0.69 -9.28 23.58
N LYS A 353 1.52 -9.29 24.63
CA LYS A 353 2.16 -10.52 25.13
C LYS A 353 1.13 -11.50 25.72
N ILE A 354 0.19 -11.03 26.53
CA ILE A 354 -0.85 -11.88 27.13
C ILE A 354 -1.72 -12.48 26.01
N LEU A 355 -2.19 -11.66 25.07
CA LEU A 355 -2.98 -12.14 23.95
C LEU A 355 -2.23 -13.21 23.13
N SER A 356 -0.93 -13.01 22.89
CA SER A 356 -0.12 -13.95 22.11
C SER A 356 0.19 -15.23 22.89
N TYR A 357 0.72 -15.11 24.12
CA TYR A 357 1.29 -16.27 24.84
C TYR A 357 0.23 -17.09 25.58
N GLU A 358 -0.87 -16.47 25.99
CA GLU A 358 -1.94 -17.14 26.73
C GLU A 358 -3.18 -17.40 25.86
N GLY A 359 -3.40 -16.61 24.81
CA GLY A 359 -4.59 -16.72 23.95
C GLY A 359 -4.31 -17.15 22.51
N GLY A 360 -3.04 -17.23 22.08
CA GLY A 360 -2.69 -17.56 20.71
C GLY A 360 -3.10 -16.48 19.69
N ILE A 361 -3.29 -15.21 20.14
CA ILE A 361 -3.80 -14.10 19.34
C ILE A 361 -2.67 -13.11 19.10
N ALA A 362 -2.19 -13.03 17.86
CA ALA A 362 -1.19 -12.06 17.44
C ALA A 362 -1.83 -10.70 17.15
N VAL A 363 -1.33 -9.66 17.80
CA VAL A 363 -1.69 -8.25 17.57
C VAL A 363 -0.44 -7.40 17.52
N ARG A 364 -0.51 -6.23 16.88
CA ARG A 364 0.57 -5.25 16.90
C ARG A 364 0.40 -4.25 18.04
N SER A 365 1.52 -3.82 18.62
CA SER A 365 1.55 -2.78 19.65
C SER A 365 2.58 -1.71 19.33
N GLY A 366 2.38 -0.49 19.79
CA GLY A 366 3.30 0.66 19.61
C GLY A 366 2.71 1.78 18.76
N LEU A 367 3.56 2.52 18.04
CA LEU A 367 3.19 3.72 17.28
C LEU A 367 2.86 3.43 15.80
N PHE A 368 2.95 2.20 15.34
CA PHE A 368 2.56 1.73 13.98
C PHE A 368 3.22 2.51 12.83
N CYS A 369 4.42 3.08 13.04
CA CYS A 369 5.10 3.97 12.09
C CYS A 369 4.22 5.17 11.63
N ALA A 370 3.35 5.65 12.49
CA ALA A 370 2.52 6.84 12.32
C ALA A 370 2.75 7.73 13.55
N HIS A 371 3.87 8.49 13.47
CA HIS A 371 4.33 9.36 14.55
C HIS A 371 3.95 10.74 14.23
N PRO A 372 3.40 11.56 14.36
CA PRO A 372 3.00 12.74 15.12
C PRO A 372 1.57 12.70 15.64
#